data_07cfd3acb95891495108fb8540fd206c
#
_entry.id   07cfd3acb95891495108fb8540fd206c
#
_cell.length_a   1.000
_cell.length_b   1.000
_cell.length_c   1.000
_cell.angle_alpha   90.00
_cell.angle_beta   90.00
_cell.angle_gamma   90.00
#
_symmetry.space_group_name_H-M   'P 1'
#
loop_
_entity.id
_entity.type
_entity.pdbx_description
1 polymer ?
#
loop_
_entity_poly.entity_id
_entity_poly.type
_entity_poly.pdbx_seq_one_letter_code
_entity_poly.pdbx_strand_id
1 'polypeptide(L)' 'MKFVADESVDFPIVERLRQDGHSVWAVVEMYSGISDDLVLDHANRQNAVLLTADKDFG' A
#
# COMPACT_ATOMS: atom_id res chain seq x y z
N MET A 1 1.42 -12.82 3.02
CA MET A 1 0.39 -11.79 3.31
C MET A 1 0.29 -10.80 2.16
N LYS A 2 -0.87 -10.19 2.02
CA LYS A 2 -1.07 -9.13 1.03
C LYS A 2 -1.04 -7.78 1.71
N PHE A 3 -0.32 -6.84 1.10
CA PHE A 3 -0.21 -5.48 1.60
C PHE A 3 -0.55 -4.50 0.48
N VAL A 4 -1.14 -3.37 0.86
CA VAL A 4 -1.29 -2.23 -0.03
C VAL A 4 -0.52 -1.08 0.60
N ALA A 5 0.48 -0.57 -0.11
CA ALA A 5 1.31 0.53 0.37
C ALA A 5 0.90 1.82 -0.34
N ASP A 6 0.55 2.85 0.43
CA ASP A 6 0.20 4.13 -0.14
C ASP A 6 1.45 4.92 -0.55
N GLU A 7 1.24 6.13 -1.07
CA GLU A 7 2.34 6.96 -1.60
C GLU A 7 3.31 7.43 -0.52
N SER A 8 2.92 7.40 0.76
CA SER A 8 3.77 7.87 1.86
C SER A 8 4.79 6.83 2.30
N VAL A 9 4.64 5.58 1.87
CA VAL A 9 5.56 4.51 2.27
C VAL A 9 6.81 4.57 1.38
N ASP A 10 7.99 4.53 2.01
CA ASP A 10 9.25 4.52 1.28
C ASP A 10 9.38 3.23 0.47
N PHE A 11 9.80 3.35 -0.78
CA PHE A 11 9.89 2.21 -1.69
C PHE A 11 10.81 1.09 -1.20
N PRO A 12 11.94 1.38 -0.52
CA PRO A 12 12.77 0.30 0.06
C PRO A 12 12.00 -0.64 1.00
N ILE A 13 11.01 -0.12 1.70
CA ILE A 13 10.14 -0.94 2.55
C ILE A 13 9.33 -1.91 1.71
N VAL A 14 8.76 -1.43 0.61
CA VAL A 14 8.00 -2.26 -0.33
C VAL A 14 8.88 -3.37 -0.89
N GLU A 15 10.09 -3.03 -1.31
CA GLU A 15 11.03 -4.01 -1.85
C GLU A 15 11.39 -5.07 -0.82
N ARG A 16 11.62 -4.68 0.42
CA ARG A 16 11.97 -5.62 1.48
C ARG A 16 10.84 -6.61 1.76
N LEU A 17 9.61 -6.12 1.82
CA LEU A 17 8.46 -6.99 2.01
C LEU A 17 8.31 -8.00 0.88
N ARG A 18 8.57 -7.57 -0.35
CA ARG A 18 8.53 -8.45 -1.51
C ARG A 18 9.62 -9.52 -1.44
N GLN A 19 10.81 -9.15 -0.97
CA GLN A 19 11.90 -10.10 -0.78
C GLN A 19 11.56 -11.15 0.28
N ASP A 20 10.78 -10.77 1.28
CA ASP A 20 10.34 -11.68 2.34
C ASP A 20 9.16 -12.57 1.90
N GLY A 21 8.74 -12.48 0.65
CA GLY A 21 7.71 -13.35 0.11
C GLY A 21 6.29 -12.80 0.20
N HIS A 22 6.12 -11.54 0.58
CA HIS A 22 4.81 -10.90 0.66
C HIS A 22 4.40 -10.30 -0.67
N SER A 23 3.08 -10.27 -0.92
CA SER A 23 2.53 -9.55 -2.06
C SER A 23 2.26 -8.11 -1.65
N VAL A 24 2.90 -7.16 -2.31
CA VAL A 24 2.75 -5.74 -1.99
C VAL A 24 2.27 -4.98 -3.22
N TRP A 25 1.14 -4.30 -3.06
CA TRP A 25 0.60 -3.38 -4.06
C TRP A 25 1.06 -1.97 -3.68
N ALA A 26 1.96 -1.43 -4.46
CA ALA A 26 2.42 -0.06 -4.24
C ALA A 26 1.57 0.88 -5.11
N VAL A 27 0.81 1.77 -4.48
CA VAL A 27 -0.07 2.70 -5.18
C VAL A 27 0.72 3.56 -6.16
N VAL A 28 1.94 3.96 -5.78
CA VAL A 28 2.79 4.78 -6.62
C VAL A 28 3.15 4.11 -7.95
N GLU A 29 3.14 2.78 -7.99
CA GLU A 29 3.43 2.03 -9.22
C GLU A 29 2.23 1.96 -10.16
N MET A 30 1.03 2.13 -9.63
CA MET A 30 -0.20 1.87 -10.37
C MET A 30 -0.98 3.13 -10.71
N TYR A 31 -1.28 3.95 -9.70
CA TYR A 31 -2.15 5.10 -9.87
C TYR A 31 -1.59 6.29 -9.10
N SER A 32 -0.90 7.16 -9.79
CA SER A 32 -0.44 8.40 -9.21
C SER A 32 -1.67 9.29 -8.90
N GLY A 33 -1.72 9.84 -7.68
CA GLY A 33 -2.78 10.76 -7.29
C GLY A 33 -4.11 10.13 -6.90
N ILE A 34 -4.15 8.82 -6.68
CA ILE A 34 -5.37 8.14 -6.22
C ILE A 34 -5.75 8.65 -4.83
N SER A 35 -7.04 8.81 -4.58
CA SER A 35 -7.53 9.28 -3.29
C SER A 35 -7.36 8.21 -2.18
N ASP A 36 -7.26 8.68 -0.93
CA ASP A 36 -7.12 7.78 0.22
C ASP A 36 -8.30 6.82 0.33
N ASP A 37 -9.50 7.29 0.01
CA ASP A 37 -10.70 6.46 0.06
C ASP A 37 -10.61 5.29 -0.91
N LEU A 38 -10.07 5.51 -2.10
CA LEU A 38 -9.91 4.45 -3.09
C LEU A 38 -8.82 3.48 -2.69
N VAL A 39 -7.74 3.96 -2.08
CA VAL A 39 -6.67 3.11 -1.56
C VAL A 39 -7.22 2.18 -0.49
N LEU A 40 -7.97 2.74 0.46
CA LEU A 40 -8.55 1.97 1.55
C LEU A 40 -9.56 0.94 1.03
N ASP A 41 -10.41 1.34 0.08
CA ASP A 41 -11.37 0.45 -0.54
C ASP A 41 -10.68 -0.72 -1.23
N HIS A 42 -9.60 -0.43 -1.95
CA HIS A 42 -8.82 -1.46 -2.62
C HIS A 42 -8.25 -2.46 -1.61
N ALA A 43 -7.66 -1.96 -0.52
CA ALA A 43 -7.11 -2.83 0.52
C ALA A 43 -8.20 -3.74 1.11
N ASN A 44 -9.38 -3.21 1.36
CA ASN A 44 -10.50 -3.97 1.89
C ASN A 44 -10.95 -5.06 0.92
N ARG A 45 -11.04 -4.74 -0.36
CA ARG A 45 -11.47 -5.70 -1.39
C ARG A 45 -10.49 -6.84 -1.56
N GLN A 46 -9.19 -6.55 -1.43
CA GLN A 46 -8.13 -7.56 -1.57
C GLN A 46 -7.86 -8.29 -0.26
N ASN A 47 -8.53 -7.89 0.81
CA ASN A 47 -8.28 -8.44 2.13
C ASN A 47 -6.81 -8.25 2.52
N ALA A 48 -6.27 -7.10 2.19
CA ALA A 48 -4.87 -6.75 2.37
C ALA A 48 -4.70 -5.81 3.56
N VAL A 49 -3.49 -5.80 4.11
CA VAL A 49 -3.13 -4.86 5.18
C VAL A 49 -2.68 -3.56 4.54
N LEU A 50 -3.25 -2.45 4.96
CA LEU A 50 -2.85 -1.13 4.47
C LEU A 50 -1.62 -0.66 5.21
N LEU A 51 -0.59 -0.29 4.45
CA LEU A 51 0.64 0.31 4.98
C LEU A 51 0.66 1.79 4.63
N THR A 52 0.88 2.63 5.62
CA THR A 52 0.97 4.06 5.42
C THR A 52 1.86 4.67 6.49
N ALA A 53 2.62 5.70 6.11
CA ALA A 53 3.37 6.52 7.04
C ALA A 53 2.60 7.77 7.44
N ASP A 54 1.42 7.99 6.86
CA ASP A 54 0.58 9.16 7.13
C ASP A 54 -0.27 8.89 8.36
N LYS A 55 -0.09 9.71 9.39
CA LYS A 55 -0.83 9.58 10.66
C LYS A 55 -2.30 9.91 10.53
N ASP A 56 -2.64 10.72 9.52
CA ASP A 56 -4.01 11.18 9.32
C ASP A 56 -4.78 10.31 8.31
N PHE A 57 -4.17 9.24 7.86
CA PHE A 57 -4.81 8.33 6.93
C PHE A 57 -5.95 7.58 7.61
N GLY A 58 -7.06 7.59 7.02
CA GLY A 58 -8.19 6.88 7.55
C GLY A 58 -9.42 7.64 7.66
#